data_ade564d7775ba94f3b1fc00d3cf1b1e6
#
_entry.id   ade564d7775ba94f3b1fc00d3cf1b1e6
#
_cell.length_a   1.000
_cell.length_b   1.000
_cell.length_c   1.000
_cell.angle_alpha   90.00
_cell.angle_beta   90.00
_cell.angle_gamma   90.00
#
_symmetry.space_group_name_H-M   'P 1'
#
loop_
_entity.id
_entity.type
_entity.pdbx_description
1 polymer ?
#
loop_
_entity_poly.entity_id
_entity_poly.type
_entity_poly.pdbx_seq_one_letter_code
_entity_poly.pdbx_strand_id
1 'polypeptide(L)'
;MQIILASAKIMRDFSPVPELIPGTPAFIDIAMRIASEMSRMTAGDIASAFRCSDAIGELNRRRFNVFGTDEAEVMPAIMAYYGQAYKHLRADTLSMDELEWAEGHLWISSCLYGLLRPFDGISQYRMESGLRLKSTEGKKITDFWRPILTEMLIDSVKADDGVLVYLDTEEFRSLFDWKTVLSEIRVIEPGFHVMKNGRLVTPSVWAKTCRGAMARFLIQENASSGVPRDTDDSDVLSGGASSGYGNSASYVAVNGSSCGAVNSASGGAGTIEESVELVRRFSYEGFEFSPGATQDELFPQFVRP
;
A
#
# COMPACT_ATOMS: atom_id res chain seq x y z
N MET A 1 -2.26 -4.37 13.32
CA MET A 1 -1.04 -3.75 12.73
C MET A 1 -1.35 -3.05 11.44
N GLN A 2 -0.68 -1.92 11.17
CA GLN A 2 -0.73 -1.26 9.87
C GLN A 2 0.52 -1.61 9.05
N ILE A 3 0.39 -1.62 7.73
CA ILE A 3 1.49 -1.89 6.80
C ILE A 3 1.64 -0.68 5.88
N ILE A 4 2.84 -0.29 5.50
CA ILE A 4 3.08 0.73 4.48
C ILE A 4 3.97 0.18 3.36
N LEU A 5 3.57 0.39 2.11
CA LEU A 5 4.26 -0.08 0.91
C LEU A 5 4.45 1.07 -0.10
N ALA A 6 5.60 1.11 -0.77
CA ALA A 6 5.87 2.09 -1.82
C ALA A 6 4.97 1.92 -3.04
N SER A 7 4.49 3.02 -3.61
CA SER A 7 3.93 3.02 -4.97
C SER A 7 4.96 2.60 -6.02
N ALA A 8 4.51 2.35 -7.24
CA ALA A 8 5.38 1.95 -8.34
C ALA A 8 5.31 2.93 -9.52
N LYS A 9 6.44 3.13 -10.22
CA LYS A 9 6.50 3.96 -11.43
C LYS A 9 5.83 3.28 -12.64
N ILE A 10 5.65 1.96 -12.60
CA ILE A 10 4.94 1.18 -13.62
C ILE A 10 3.54 0.92 -13.10
N MET A 11 2.55 1.19 -13.93
CA MET A 11 1.14 1.02 -13.63
C MET A 11 0.47 0.21 -14.76
N ARG A 12 -0.62 -0.48 -14.44
CA ARG A 12 -1.44 -1.21 -15.40
C ARG A 12 -2.28 -0.24 -16.23
N ASP A 13 -2.69 -0.66 -17.41
CA ASP A 13 -3.58 0.12 -18.27
C ASP A 13 -5.06 -0.10 -17.91
N PHE A 14 -5.39 -1.22 -17.27
CA PHE A 14 -6.74 -1.58 -16.82
C PHE A 14 -6.68 -2.42 -15.54
N SER A 15 -7.77 -2.41 -14.77
CA SER A 15 -7.90 -3.23 -13.57
C SER A 15 -8.05 -4.72 -13.93
N PRO A 16 -7.28 -5.63 -13.29
CA PRO A 16 -7.46 -7.07 -13.44
C PRO A 16 -8.70 -7.60 -12.70
N VAL A 17 -9.30 -6.80 -11.82
CA VAL A 17 -10.50 -7.12 -11.02
C VAL A 17 -11.51 -5.98 -11.22
N PRO A 18 -12.28 -6.01 -12.33
CA PRO A 18 -13.21 -4.92 -12.68
C PRO A 18 -14.34 -4.71 -11.66
N GLU A 19 -14.66 -5.75 -10.88
CA GLU A 19 -15.72 -5.73 -9.85
C GLU A 19 -15.33 -4.89 -8.64
N LEU A 20 -14.03 -4.63 -8.44
CA LEU A 20 -13.55 -3.81 -7.33
C LEU A 20 -13.76 -2.33 -7.65
N ILE A 21 -14.74 -1.72 -6.99
CA ILE A 21 -15.13 -0.33 -7.25
C ILE A 21 -14.13 0.62 -6.60
N PRO A 22 -13.54 1.56 -7.38
CA PRO A 22 -12.62 2.55 -6.83
C PRO A 22 -13.31 3.55 -5.88
N GLY A 23 -12.70 3.79 -4.72
CA GLY A 23 -13.08 4.84 -3.78
C GLY A 23 -12.48 6.21 -4.15
N THR A 24 -12.68 7.20 -3.31
CA THR A 24 -12.10 8.54 -3.49
C THR A 24 -10.88 8.72 -2.59
N PRO A 25 -9.68 9.00 -3.14
CA PRO A 25 -8.48 9.25 -2.35
C PRO A 25 -8.65 10.44 -1.37
N ALA A 26 -8.13 10.31 -0.16
CA ALA A 26 -8.25 11.33 0.89
C ALA A 26 -7.74 12.72 0.45
N PHE A 27 -6.72 12.77 -0.40
CA PHE A 27 -6.10 14.02 -0.86
C PHE A 27 -6.32 14.28 -2.35
N ILE A 28 -7.45 13.86 -2.91
CA ILE A 28 -7.74 14.02 -4.34
C ILE A 28 -7.64 15.49 -4.80
N ASP A 29 -8.08 16.45 -3.99
CA ASP A 29 -8.02 17.88 -4.33
C ASP A 29 -6.58 18.38 -4.47
N ILE A 30 -5.67 17.87 -3.64
CA ILE A 30 -4.24 18.19 -3.74
C ILE A 30 -3.67 17.55 -4.99
N ALA A 31 -3.98 16.27 -5.25
CA ALA A 31 -3.54 15.57 -6.45
C ALA A 31 -4.01 16.27 -7.73
N MET A 32 -5.26 16.74 -7.77
CA MET A 32 -5.83 17.52 -8.88
C MET A 32 -5.08 18.83 -9.12
N ARG A 33 -4.73 19.58 -8.06
CA ARG A 33 -3.93 20.82 -8.18
C ARG A 33 -2.55 20.55 -8.74
N ILE A 34 -1.89 19.49 -8.24
CA ILE A 34 -0.57 19.07 -8.72
C ILE A 34 -0.64 18.64 -10.19
N ALA A 35 -1.61 17.78 -10.54
CA ALA A 35 -1.81 17.29 -11.90
C ALA A 35 -2.12 18.43 -12.88
N SER A 36 -2.94 19.41 -12.48
CA SER A 36 -3.24 20.62 -13.27
C SER A 36 -2.00 21.48 -13.53
N GLU A 37 -1.05 21.57 -12.61
CA GLU A 37 0.22 22.24 -12.86
C GLU A 37 1.09 21.43 -13.82
N MET A 38 1.18 20.11 -13.61
CA MET A 38 1.94 19.20 -14.47
C MET A 38 1.42 19.17 -15.92
N SER A 39 0.10 19.27 -16.15
CA SER A 39 -0.49 19.28 -17.49
C SER A 39 -0.07 20.50 -18.33
N ARG A 40 0.36 21.59 -17.69
CA ARG A 40 0.85 22.80 -18.36
C ARG A 40 2.31 22.74 -18.76
N MET A 41 3.05 21.71 -18.28
CA MET A 41 4.44 21.50 -18.65
C MET A 41 4.57 20.87 -20.03
N THR A 42 5.63 21.23 -20.75
CA THR A 42 5.95 20.54 -22.00
C THR A 42 6.48 19.12 -21.73
N ALA A 43 6.42 18.24 -22.72
CA ALA A 43 6.99 16.89 -22.61
C ALA A 43 8.49 16.93 -22.25
N GLY A 44 9.23 17.89 -22.81
CA GLY A 44 10.64 18.10 -22.52
C GLY A 44 10.91 18.55 -21.08
N ASP A 45 10.06 19.43 -20.52
CA ASP A 45 10.16 19.85 -19.12
C ASP A 45 9.89 18.67 -18.18
N ILE A 46 8.86 17.85 -18.48
CA ILE A 46 8.55 16.64 -17.71
C ILE A 46 9.70 15.64 -17.81
N ALA A 47 10.24 15.39 -19.01
CA ALA A 47 11.36 14.47 -19.21
C ALA A 47 12.60 14.91 -18.41
N SER A 48 12.90 16.20 -18.43
CA SER A 48 13.99 16.80 -17.66
C SER A 48 13.75 16.67 -16.14
N ALA A 49 12.57 17.04 -15.66
CA ALA A 49 12.20 16.97 -14.24
C ALA A 49 12.22 15.53 -13.69
N PHE A 50 11.79 14.57 -14.48
CA PHE A 50 11.75 13.14 -14.10
C PHE A 50 13.04 12.38 -14.45
N ARG A 51 14.03 13.04 -15.08
CA ARG A 51 15.27 12.43 -15.58
C ARG A 51 14.98 11.15 -16.38
N CYS A 52 14.08 11.26 -17.34
CA CYS A 52 13.63 10.14 -18.17
C CYS A 52 13.72 10.49 -19.67
N SER A 53 13.41 9.54 -20.54
CA SER A 53 13.39 9.77 -21.99
C SER A 53 12.22 10.68 -22.41
N ASP A 54 12.34 11.34 -23.55
CA ASP A 54 11.29 12.19 -24.11
C ASP A 54 9.98 11.41 -24.35
N ALA A 55 10.07 10.13 -24.71
CA ALA A 55 8.91 9.27 -24.87
C ALA A 55 8.14 9.09 -23.54
N ILE A 56 8.85 8.95 -22.41
CA ILE A 56 8.25 8.88 -21.07
C ILE A 56 7.70 10.26 -20.70
N GLY A 57 8.38 11.35 -21.03
CA GLY A 57 7.90 12.71 -20.83
C GLY A 57 6.58 12.96 -21.57
N GLU A 58 6.49 12.60 -22.84
CA GLU A 58 5.27 12.74 -23.64
C GLU A 58 4.13 11.86 -23.12
N LEU A 59 4.41 10.60 -22.74
CA LEU A 59 3.41 9.74 -22.12
C LEU A 59 2.80 10.38 -20.85
N ASN A 60 3.64 10.92 -19.99
CA ASN A 60 3.16 11.52 -18.74
C ASN A 60 2.45 12.85 -18.98
N ARG A 61 2.86 13.66 -19.96
CA ARG A 61 2.10 14.84 -20.38
C ARG A 61 0.67 14.47 -20.79
N ARG A 62 0.49 13.41 -21.59
CA ARG A 62 -0.86 12.92 -21.96
C ARG A 62 -1.66 12.49 -20.73
N ARG A 63 -1.06 11.72 -19.80
CA ARG A 63 -1.71 11.30 -18.56
C ARG A 63 -2.17 12.48 -17.70
N PHE A 64 -1.33 13.49 -17.53
CA PHE A 64 -1.72 14.70 -16.78
C PHE A 64 -2.77 15.55 -17.51
N ASN A 65 -2.81 15.53 -18.83
CA ASN A 65 -3.83 16.28 -19.60
C ASN A 65 -5.25 15.72 -19.40
N VAL A 66 -5.39 14.40 -19.25
CA VAL A 66 -6.68 13.75 -19.01
C VAL A 66 -6.98 13.51 -17.54
N PHE A 67 -6.06 13.84 -16.63
CA PHE A 67 -6.21 13.59 -15.20
C PHE A 67 -7.46 14.27 -14.64
N GLY A 68 -8.33 13.47 -13.99
CA GLY A 68 -9.59 13.96 -13.42
C GLY A 68 -10.69 14.26 -14.45
N THR A 69 -10.54 13.81 -15.69
CA THR A 69 -11.60 13.82 -16.71
C THR A 69 -12.16 12.42 -16.93
N ASP A 70 -13.29 12.31 -17.63
CA ASP A 70 -13.90 11.02 -18.00
C ASP A 70 -13.05 10.19 -18.97
N GLU A 71 -12.00 10.79 -19.56
CA GLU A 71 -11.06 10.09 -20.42
C GLU A 71 -9.96 9.35 -19.64
N ALA A 72 -9.80 9.65 -18.33
CA ALA A 72 -8.81 9.01 -17.50
C ALA A 72 -9.35 7.69 -16.95
N GLU A 73 -8.63 6.60 -17.23
CA GLU A 73 -8.89 5.33 -16.55
C GLU A 73 -8.61 5.48 -15.06
N VAL A 74 -9.58 5.12 -14.23
CA VAL A 74 -9.50 5.14 -12.77
C VAL A 74 -9.65 3.71 -12.25
N MET A 75 -8.71 3.25 -11.45
CA MET A 75 -8.73 1.92 -10.87
C MET A 75 -8.23 1.92 -9.43
N PRO A 76 -8.60 0.92 -8.60
CA PRO A 76 -8.10 0.80 -7.24
C PRO A 76 -6.57 0.82 -7.19
N ALA A 77 -5.99 1.56 -6.26
CA ALA A 77 -4.54 1.76 -6.15
C ALA A 77 -3.76 0.43 -6.08
N ILE A 78 -4.26 -0.54 -5.31
CA ILE A 78 -3.62 -1.86 -5.18
C ILE A 78 -3.59 -2.63 -6.50
N MET A 79 -4.54 -2.38 -7.41
CA MET A 79 -4.61 -2.99 -8.75
C MET A 79 -3.84 -2.18 -9.79
N ALA A 80 -3.77 -0.85 -9.61
CA ALA A 80 -3.15 0.07 -10.55
C ALA A 80 -1.63 -0.06 -10.62
N TYR A 81 -0.96 -0.17 -9.47
CA TYR A 81 0.49 -0.30 -9.44
C TYR A 81 0.96 -1.68 -9.90
N TYR A 82 2.01 -1.72 -10.74
CA TYR A 82 2.54 -2.97 -11.34
C TYR A 82 4.07 -3.03 -11.33
N GLY A 83 4.70 -2.46 -10.32
CA GLY A 83 6.14 -2.59 -10.07
C GLY A 83 6.52 -3.95 -9.46
N GLN A 84 7.82 -4.12 -9.19
CA GLN A 84 8.35 -5.38 -8.68
C GLN A 84 7.66 -5.84 -7.37
N ALA A 85 7.37 -4.95 -6.43
CA ALA A 85 6.65 -5.31 -5.21
C ALA A 85 5.23 -5.82 -5.51
N TYR A 86 4.48 -5.13 -6.37
CA TYR A 86 3.10 -5.49 -6.70
C TYR A 86 2.98 -6.81 -7.48
N LYS A 87 3.99 -7.16 -8.30
CA LYS A 87 4.05 -8.47 -8.96
C LYS A 87 4.16 -9.62 -7.97
N HIS A 88 4.65 -9.38 -6.77
CA HIS A 88 4.79 -10.38 -5.71
C HIS A 88 3.74 -10.21 -4.59
N LEU A 89 3.12 -9.05 -4.47
CA LEU A 89 1.88 -8.86 -3.71
C LEU A 89 0.73 -9.65 -4.36
N ARG A 90 0.65 -9.66 -5.70
CA ARG A 90 -0.37 -10.39 -6.48
C ARG A 90 -1.78 -10.12 -5.96
N ALA A 91 -2.13 -8.85 -5.81
CA ALA A 91 -3.41 -8.44 -5.25
C ALA A 91 -4.62 -8.98 -6.02
N ASP A 92 -4.46 -9.19 -7.33
CA ASP A 92 -5.42 -9.82 -8.23
C ASP A 92 -5.75 -11.30 -7.92
N THR A 93 -5.06 -11.89 -6.96
CA THR A 93 -5.28 -13.28 -6.49
C THR A 93 -5.61 -13.37 -5.00
N LEU A 94 -5.86 -12.25 -4.36
CA LEU A 94 -6.36 -12.19 -2.99
C LEU A 94 -7.88 -12.40 -3.00
N SER A 95 -8.41 -13.02 -1.95
CA SER A 95 -9.85 -13.09 -1.73
C SER A 95 -10.42 -11.72 -1.36
N MET A 96 -11.75 -11.57 -1.40
CA MET A 96 -12.40 -10.33 -0.98
C MET A 96 -12.12 -10.02 0.50
N ASP A 97 -12.17 -11.02 1.38
CA ASP A 97 -11.87 -10.84 2.80
C ASP A 97 -10.43 -10.36 3.02
N GLU A 98 -9.45 -10.89 2.25
CA GLU A 98 -8.06 -10.45 2.26
C GLU A 98 -7.92 -9.02 1.74
N LEU A 99 -8.65 -8.64 0.69
CA LEU A 99 -8.67 -7.29 0.14
C LEU A 99 -9.34 -6.29 1.08
N GLU A 100 -10.43 -6.65 1.74
CA GLU A 100 -11.11 -5.83 2.75
C GLU A 100 -10.23 -5.63 3.98
N TRP A 101 -9.54 -6.68 4.44
CA TRP A 101 -8.55 -6.53 5.48
C TRP A 101 -7.43 -5.56 5.06
N ALA A 102 -6.92 -5.72 3.84
CA ALA A 102 -5.90 -4.84 3.30
C ALA A 102 -6.38 -3.38 3.23
N GLU A 103 -7.65 -3.13 2.84
CA GLU A 103 -8.24 -1.78 2.80
C GLU A 103 -8.14 -1.07 4.16
N GLY A 104 -8.36 -1.80 5.24
CA GLY A 104 -8.24 -1.27 6.60
C GLY A 104 -6.81 -1.09 7.12
N HIS A 105 -5.83 -1.84 6.57
CA HIS A 105 -4.52 -2.00 7.22
C HIS A 105 -3.32 -1.70 6.33
N LEU A 106 -3.47 -1.62 5.00
CA LEU A 106 -2.39 -1.28 4.08
C LEU A 106 -2.46 0.19 3.66
N TRP A 107 -1.34 0.87 3.77
CA TRP A 107 -1.09 2.18 3.18
C TRP A 107 -0.15 2.06 1.99
N ILE A 108 -0.41 2.84 0.95
CA ILE A 108 0.46 2.97 -0.22
C ILE A 108 0.94 4.41 -0.30
N SER A 109 2.25 4.62 -0.19
CA SER A 109 2.85 5.95 -0.26
C SER A 109 2.95 6.44 -1.71
N SER A 110 2.56 7.69 -1.95
CA SER A 110 2.52 8.30 -3.28
C SER A 110 2.96 9.76 -3.24
N CYS A 111 3.83 10.17 -4.18
CA CYS A 111 4.21 11.57 -4.33
C CYS A 111 3.07 12.45 -4.86
N LEU A 112 2.11 11.88 -5.61
CA LEU A 112 0.98 12.63 -6.17
C LEU A 112 -0.21 12.69 -5.21
N TYR A 113 -0.57 11.54 -4.64
CA TYR A 113 -1.78 11.37 -3.84
C TYR A 113 -1.53 11.37 -2.32
N GLY A 114 -0.27 11.43 -1.85
CA GLY A 114 0.08 11.33 -0.45
C GLY A 114 0.03 9.90 0.06
N LEU A 115 -0.89 9.56 0.94
CA LEU A 115 -1.20 8.20 1.38
C LEU A 115 -2.50 7.73 0.74
N LEU A 116 -2.49 6.50 0.23
CA LEU A 116 -3.61 5.84 -0.41
C LEU A 116 -3.99 4.58 0.36
N ARG A 117 -5.29 4.29 0.41
CA ARG A 117 -5.80 2.97 0.74
C ARG A 117 -5.85 2.09 -0.52
N PRO A 118 -5.89 0.76 -0.40
CA PRO A 118 -5.97 -0.17 -1.52
C PRO A 118 -7.06 0.13 -2.54
N PHE A 119 -8.25 0.53 -2.10
CA PHE A 119 -9.40 0.78 -2.98
C PHE A 119 -9.50 2.23 -3.47
N ASP A 120 -8.62 3.11 -3.02
CA ASP A 120 -8.58 4.47 -3.54
C ASP A 120 -8.41 4.48 -5.06
N GLY A 121 -9.31 5.19 -5.75
CA GLY A 121 -9.31 5.33 -7.20
C GLY A 121 -8.22 6.25 -7.69
N ILE A 122 -7.28 5.72 -8.46
CA ILE A 122 -6.19 6.50 -9.02
C ILE A 122 -6.10 6.37 -10.54
N SER A 123 -5.74 7.47 -11.18
CA SER A 123 -5.37 7.47 -12.59
C SER A 123 -3.89 7.21 -12.76
N GLN A 124 -3.49 6.77 -13.96
CA GLN A 124 -2.08 6.55 -14.28
C GLN A 124 -1.27 7.86 -14.20
N TYR A 125 -0.12 7.78 -13.59
CA TYR A 125 0.84 8.89 -13.48
C TYR A 125 2.27 8.40 -13.28
N ARG A 126 3.21 9.33 -13.38
CA ARG A 126 4.56 9.18 -12.83
C ARG A 126 4.94 10.50 -12.15
N MET A 127 5.48 10.40 -10.95
CA MET A 127 5.94 11.55 -10.17
C MET A 127 7.26 11.19 -9.49
N GLU A 128 8.17 12.14 -9.39
CA GLU A 128 9.45 11.99 -8.71
C GLU A 128 9.45 12.75 -7.39
N SER A 129 10.03 12.18 -6.36
CA SER A 129 10.02 12.67 -4.98
C SER A 129 10.67 14.05 -4.78
N GLY A 130 11.62 14.37 -5.65
CA GLY A 130 12.38 15.65 -5.56
C GLY A 130 11.76 16.84 -6.28
N LEU A 131 10.59 16.66 -6.92
CA LEU A 131 9.96 17.71 -7.72
C LEU A 131 9.50 18.88 -6.85
N ARG A 132 9.65 20.12 -7.36
CA ARG A 132 9.18 21.36 -6.75
C ARG A 132 8.17 22.03 -7.67
N LEU A 133 6.97 22.31 -7.17
CA LEU A 133 5.87 22.89 -7.91
C LEU A 133 5.31 24.11 -7.17
N LYS A 134 4.61 24.97 -7.88
CA LYS A 134 3.89 26.08 -7.25
C LYS A 134 2.76 25.57 -6.37
N SER A 135 2.09 24.51 -6.83
CA SER A 135 1.03 23.80 -6.08
C SER A 135 1.53 23.17 -4.77
N THR A 136 2.83 22.99 -4.62
CA THR A 136 3.50 22.57 -3.37
C THR A 136 4.22 23.72 -2.67
N GLU A 137 3.77 24.98 -2.89
CA GLU A 137 4.38 26.19 -2.28
C GLU A 137 5.89 26.34 -2.59
N GLY A 138 6.35 25.80 -3.72
CA GLY A 138 7.77 25.77 -4.08
C GLY A 138 8.63 24.81 -3.25
N LYS A 139 8.04 24.08 -2.30
CA LYS A 139 8.72 23.04 -1.52
C LYS A 139 8.92 21.78 -2.38
N LYS A 140 9.89 20.94 -2.01
CA LYS A 140 9.91 19.57 -2.56
C LYS A 140 8.59 18.88 -2.22
N ILE A 141 8.11 18.03 -3.11
CA ILE A 141 6.88 17.26 -2.90
C ILE A 141 6.90 16.51 -1.56
N THR A 142 8.02 15.90 -1.21
CA THR A 142 8.20 15.20 0.07
C THR A 142 8.12 16.14 1.27
N ASP A 143 8.71 17.34 1.17
CA ASP A 143 8.68 18.33 2.26
C ASP A 143 7.28 18.95 2.43
N PHE A 144 6.50 19.04 1.34
CA PHE A 144 5.12 19.49 1.36
C PHE A 144 4.22 18.46 2.05
N TRP A 145 4.37 17.18 1.71
CA TRP A 145 3.57 16.11 2.28
C TRP A 145 3.92 15.76 3.74
N ARG A 146 5.18 15.94 4.14
CA ARG A 146 5.70 15.47 5.43
C ARG A 146 4.83 15.79 6.65
N PRO A 147 4.43 17.04 6.93
CA PRO A 147 3.62 17.33 8.10
C PRO A 147 2.24 16.65 8.04
N ILE A 148 1.62 16.63 6.86
CA ILE A 148 0.28 16.09 6.64
C ILE A 148 0.27 14.57 6.84
N LEU A 149 1.20 13.87 6.16
CA LEU A 149 1.23 12.41 6.16
C LEU A 149 1.79 11.83 7.46
N THR A 150 2.66 12.55 8.16
CA THR A 150 3.19 12.11 9.47
C THR A 150 2.06 11.98 10.48
N GLU A 151 1.22 13.00 10.62
CA GLU A 151 0.07 13.02 11.52
C GLU A 151 -0.92 11.91 11.16
N MET A 152 -1.34 11.84 9.89
CA MET A 152 -2.29 10.83 9.41
C MET A 152 -1.82 9.40 9.65
N LEU A 153 -0.53 9.12 9.40
CA LEU A 153 0.04 7.77 9.61
C LEU A 153 0.04 7.42 11.10
N ILE A 154 0.51 8.32 11.96
CA ILE A 154 0.55 8.10 13.42
C ILE A 154 -0.84 7.85 13.97
N ASP A 155 -1.81 8.68 13.61
CA ASP A 155 -3.19 8.55 14.07
C ASP A 155 -3.82 7.23 13.63
N SER A 156 -3.61 6.84 12.37
CA SER A 156 -4.09 5.55 11.86
C SER A 156 -3.48 4.35 12.58
N VAL A 157 -2.17 4.39 12.84
CA VAL A 157 -1.48 3.29 13.54
C VAL A 157 -1.90 3.22 15.00
N LYS A 158 -2.07 4.36 15.67
CA LYS A 158 -2.57 4.42 17.06
C LYS A 158 -4.03 3.98 17.20
N ALA A 159 -4.84 4.23 16.19
CA ALA A 159 -6.24 3.80 16.18
C ALA A 159 -6.39 2.27 16.01
N ASP A 160 -5.35 1.59 15.57
CA ASP A 160 -5.26 0.14 15.48
C ASP A 160 -4.56 -0.41 16.76
N ASP A 161 -3.39 -1.00 16.62
CA ASP A 161 -2.63 -1.64 17.72
C ASP A 161 -1.31 -0.93 18.05
N GLY A 162 -1.03 0.18 17.39
CA GLY A 162 0.19 0.97 17.59
C GLY A 162 1.43 0.43 16.86
N VAL A 163 1.27 -0.58 15.98
CA VAL A 163 2.37 -1.22 15.24
C VAL A 163 2.29 -0.92 13.75
N LEU A 164 3.39 -0.44 13.18
CA LEU A 164 3.59 -0.24 11.75
C LEU A 164 4.65 -1.20 11.21
N VAL A 165 4.33 -1.99 10.19
CA VAL A 165 5.34 -2.73 9.40
C VAL A 165 5.74 -1.87 8.19
N TYR A 166 7.00 -1.43 8.19
CA TYR A 166 7.53 -0.53 7.16
C TYR A 166 8.15 -1.31 6.00
N LEU A 167 7.41 -1.43 4.91
CA LEU A 167 7.83 -2.09 3.67
C LEU A 167 8.10 -1.09 2.54
N ASP A 168 8.19 0.18 2.88
CA ASP A 168 8.45 1.24 1.91
C ASP A 168 9.95 1.36 1.56
N THR A 169 10.28 2.27 0.65
CA THR A 169 11.64 2.50 0.20
C THR A 169 12.22 3.77 0.81
N GLU A 170 13.56 3.88 0.82
CA GLU A 170 14.26 5.07 1.29
C GLU A 170 13.82 6.35 0.55
N GLU A 171 13.41 6.23 -0.74
CA GLU A 171 12.89 7.35 -1.51
C GLU A 171 11.67 7.99 -0.84
N PHE A 172 10.74 7.17 -0.34
CA PHE A 172 9.50 7.62 0.29
C PHE A 172 9.65 7.90 1.80
N ARG A 173 10.76 7.48 2.40
CA ARG A 173 11.03 7.75 3.82
C ARG A 173 10.95 9.24 4.15
N SER A 174 11.35 10.11 3.22
CA SER A 174 11.29 11.57 3.37
C SER A 174 9.88 12.17 3.36
N LEU A 175 8.84 11.37 3.06
CA LEU A 175 7.43 11.77 3.20
C LEU A 175 6.98 11.92 4.66
N PHE A 176 7.78 11.43 5.63
CA PHE A 176 7.43 11.41 7.05
C PHE A 176 8.53 12.05 7.89
N ASP A 177 8.14 12.63 9.01
CA ASP A 177 9.07 12.99 10.09
C ASP A 177 9.33 11.75 10.97
N TRP A 178 10.39 11.01 10.62
CA TRP A 178 10.71 9.76 11.31
C TRP A 178 11.07 9.94 12.79
N LYS A 179 11.57 11.09 13.19
CA LYS A 179 11.82 11.36 14.59
C LYS A 179 10.50 11.35 15.37
N THR A 180 9.48 12.01 14.83
CA THR A 180 8.14 12.03 15.41
C THR A 180 7.49 10.64 15.32
N VAL A 181 7.53 9.98 14.16
CA VAL A 181 6.96 8.63 13.97
C VAL A 181 7.50 7.66 15.02
N LEU A 182 8.83 7.55 15.16
CA LEU A 182 9.48 6.61 16.08
C LEU A 182 9.27 6.96 17.57
N SER A 183 8.89 8.20 17.89
CA SER A 183 8.53 8.56 19.27
C SER A 183 7.09 8.21 19.64
N GLU A 184 6.22 8.03 18.63
CA GLU A 184 4.77 7.92 18.82
C GLU A 184 4.21 6.51 18.61
N ILE A 185 4.84 5.71 17.75
CA ILE A 185 4.40 4.36 17.36
C ILE A 185 5.57 3.38 17.30
N ARG A 186 5.26 2.08 17.29
CA ARG A 186 6.25 1.02 17.10
C ARG A 186 6.39 0.68 15.63
N VAL A 187 7.62 0.67 15.12
CA VAL A 187 7.91 0.40 13.69
C VAL A 187 8.76 -0.85 13.59
N ILE A 188 8.26 -1.86 12.85
CA ILE A 188 9.01 -3.04 12.45
C ILE A 188 9.51 -2.79 11.03
N GLU A 189 10.83 -2.80 10.82
CA GLU A 189 11.46 -2.54 9.52
C GLU A 189 12.28 -3.76 9.05
N PRO A 190 11.69 -4.69 8.27
CA PRO A 190 12.38 -5.88 7.79
C PRO A 190 13.46 -5.55 6.75
N GLY A 191 14.65 -6.13 6.92
CA GLY A 191 15.74 -6.08 5.96
C GLY A 191 15.85 -7.36 5.13
N PHE A 192 16.17 -7.23 3.82
CA PHE A 192 16.26 -8.36 2.88
C PHE A 192 17.63 -8.39 2.22
N HIS A 193 18.41 -9.42 2.49
CA HIS A 193 19.80 -9.53 2.08
C HIS A 193 20.09 -10.84 1.34
N VAL A 194 21.07 -10.79 0.46
CA VAL A 194 21.63 -11.98 -0.21
C VAL A 194 23.07 -12.13 0.26
N MET A 195 23.48 -13.35 0.58
CA MET A 195 24.89 -13.65 0.87
C MET A 195 25.67 -13.71 -0.43
N LYS A 196 26.63 -12.82 -0.63
CA LYS A 196 27.50 -12.79 -1.79
C LYS A 196 28.96 -12.68 -1.36
N ASN A 197 29.76 -13.70 -1.67
CA ASN A 197 31.19 -13.73 -1.32
C ASN A 197 31.42 -13.47 0.19
N GLY A 198 30.62 -14.09 1.06
CA GLY A 198 30.71 -13.95 2.52
C GLY A 198 30.27 -12.59 3.09
N ARG A 199 29.58 -11.76 2.28
CA ARG A 199 29.06 -10.46 2.71
C ARG A 199 27.57 -10.35 2.43
N LEU A 200 26.83 -9.73 3.34
CA LEU A 200 25.44 -9.37 3.12
C LEU A 200 25.35 -8.18 2.16
N VAL A 201 24.57 -8.33 1.10
CA VAL A 201 24.25 -7.26 0.14
C VAL A 201 22.72 -7.16 -0.02
N THR A 202 22.22 -5.98 -0.30
CA THR A 202 20.78 -5.70 -0.50
C THR A 202 20.49 -5.36 -1.96
N PRO A 203 20.33 -6.35 -2.86
CA PRO A 203 19.97 -6.06 -4.24
C PRO A 203 18.56 -5.46 -4.32
N SER A 204 18.45 -4.29 -4.94
CA SER A 204 17.21 -3.51 -5.01
C SER A 204 16.00 -4.29 -5.55
N VAL A 205 16.23 -5.20 -6.51
CA VAL A 205 15.16 -6.05 -7.09
C VAL A 205 14.62 -7.00 -6.02
N TRP A 206 15.51 -7.69 -5.30
CA TRP A 206 15.13 -8.64 -4.26
C TRP A 206 14.44 -7.96 -3.07
N ALA A 207 14.95 -6.81 -2.63
CA ALA A 207 14.30 -6.07 -1.56
C ALA A 207 12.85 -5.68 -1.93
N LYS A 208 12.61 -5.25 -3.17
CA LYS A 208 11.25 -4.95 -3.65
C LYS A 208 10.38 -6.20 -3.75
N THR A 209 10.94 -7.29 -4.27
CA THR A 209 10.27 -8.61 -4.34
C THR A 209 9.78 -9.04 -2.96
N CYS A 210 10.68 -9.07 -1.99
CA CYS A 210 10.36 -9.53 -0.63
C CYS A 210 9.38 -8.61 0.10
N ARG A 211 9.45 -7.29 -0.10
CA ARG A 211 8.47 -6.35 0.46
C ARG A 211 7.05 -6.64 -0.04
N GLY A 212 6.88 -6.87 -1.34
CA GLY A 212 5.57 -7.23 -1.90
C GLY A 212 5.07 -8.59 -1.41
N ALA A 213 5.94 -9.60 -1.37
CA ALA A 213 5.62 -10.92 -0.86
C ALA A 213 5.29 -10.90 0.64
N MET A 214 6.02 -10.10 1.44
CA MET A 214 5.74 -9.93 2.87
C MET A 214 4.41 -9.19 3.10
N ALA A 215 4.10 -8.15 2.34
CA ALA A 215 2.80 -7.50 2.41
C ALA A 215 1.66 -8.52 2.16
N ARG A 216 1.79 -9.35 1.13
CA ARG A 216 0.84 -10.45 0.87
C ARG A 216 0.73 -11.42 2.03
N PHE A 217 1.86 -11.90 2.54
CA PHE A 217 1.90 -12.82 3.67
C PHE A 217 1.16 -12.26 4.89
N LEU A 218 1.45 -11.01 5.25
CA LEU A 218 0.82 -10.35 6.40
C LEU A 218 -0.70 -10.15 6.21
N ILE A 219 -1.14 -9.80 5.01
CA ILE A 219 -2.55 -9.70 4.67
C ILE A 219 -3.24 -11.06 4.87
N GLN A 220 -2.67 -12.15 4.34
CA GLN A 220 -3.25 -13.49 4.40
C GLN A 220 -3.31 -14.05 5.81
N GLU A 221 -2.26 -13.91 6.59
CA GLU A 221 -2.22 -14.39 7.98
C GLU A 221 -3.23 -13.67 8.88
N ASN A 222 -3.38 -12.35 8.71
CA ASN A 222 -4.28 -11.57 9.54
C ASN A 222 -5.75 -11.69 9.11
N ALA A 223 -6.05 -11.70 7.81
CA ALA A 223 -7.41 -11.92 7.33
C ALA A 223 -7.95 -13.29 7.76
N SER A 224 -7.10 -14.33 7.74
CA SER A 224 -7.47 -15.68 8.17
C SER A 224 -7.72 -15.80 9.68
N SER A 225 -7.15 -14.92 10.49
CA SER A 225 -7.28 -14.94 11.96
C SER A 225 -8.62 -14.38 12.45
N GLY A 226 -9.34 -13.64 11.62
CA GLY A 226 -10.65 -13.05 11.91
C GLY A 226 -11.85 -13.97 11.62
N VAL A 227 -11.65 -15.07 10.93
CA VAL A 227 -12.72 -16.05 10.64
C VAL A 227 -12.71 -17.13 11.74
N PRO A 228 -13.80 -17.34 12.49
CA PRO A 228 -13.92 -18.52 13.36
C PRO A 228 -13.73 -19.76 12.49
N ARG A 229 -12.71 -20.56 12.76
CA ARG A 229 -12.62 -21.90 12.16
C ARG A 229 -13.75 -22.72 12.78
N ASP A 230 -14.85 -22.92 12.05
CA ASP A 230 -15.83 -23.94 12.37
C ASP A 230 -15.10 -25.30 12.30
N THR A 231 -14.64 -25.75 13.46
CA THR A 231 -14.25 -27.14 13.67
C THR A 231 -15.54 -27.88 13.98
N ASP A 232 -16.18 -28.43 12.96
CA ASP A 232 -16.79 -29.76 12.99
C ASP A 232 -17.62 -29.99 11.74
N ASP A 233 -17.07 -30.73 10.79
CA ASP A 233 -17.84 -31.44 9.80
C ASP A 233 -17.70 -32.94 10.10
N SER A 234 -18.50 -33.42 11.04
CA SER A 234 -18.87 -34.81 11.11
C SER A 234 -20.35 -34.93 11.49
N ASP A 235 -21.10 -35.49 10.56
CA ASP A 235 -22.48 -35.98 10.66
C ASP A 235 -23.62 -34.97 10.43
N VAL A 236 -24.27 -35.01 9.27
CA VAL A 236 -25.56 -35.68 9.05
C VAL A 236 -26.02 -35.48 7.61
N LEU A 237 -26.15 -36.59 6.91
CA LEU A 237 -26.96 -36.76 5.70
C LEU A 237 -28.44 -36.59 6.06
N SER A 238 -29.18 -35.76 5.34
CA SER A 238 -30.43 -36.14 4.64
C SER A 238 -31.38 -34.95 4.43
N GLY A 239 -31.80 -34.76 3.21
CA GLY A 239 -33.22 -34.48 2.90
C GLY A 239 -33.59 -33.04 2.53
N GLY A 240 -33.93 -32.85 1.26
CA GLY A 240 -35.08 -32.04 0.91
C GLY A 240 -34.84 -30.77 0.05
N ALA A 241 -35.20 -30.90 -1.21
CA ALA A 241 -35.31 -29.82 -2.19
C ALA A 241 -36.36 -28.76 -1.84
N SER A 242 -36.15 -27.48 -2.17
CA SER A 242 -37.00 -26.71 -3.11
C SER A 242 -36.59 -25.25 -3.23
N SER A 243 -36.40 -24.86 -4.45
CA SER A 243 -36.62 -23.59 -5.15
C SER A 243 -36.97 -22.31 -4.36
N GLY A 244 -36.25 -21.20 -4.71
CA GLY A 244 -36.72 -19.85 -4.44
C GLY A 244 -35.73 -18.80 -4.91
N TYR A 245 -35.85 -18.33 -6.15
CA TYR A 245 -35.21 -17.13 -6.67
C TYR A 245 -35.71 -15.91 -5.92
N GLY A 246 -34.80 -15.03 -5.49
CA GLY A 246 -35.14 -13.74 -4.91
C GLY A 246 -33.97 -12.79 -4.92
N ASN A 247 -33.82 -12.08 -6.03
CA ASN A 247 -32.92 -10.94 -6.23
C ASN A 247 -33.36 -9.77 -5.35
N SER A 248 -32.45 -9.13 -4.66
CA SER A 248 -32.30 -7.66 -4.54
C SER A 248 -31.39 -7.31 -3.36
N ALA A 249 -30.14 -7.07 -3.64
CA ALA A 249 -29.26 -6.29 -2.74
C ALA A 249 -29.24 -4.85 -3.27
N SER A 250 -30.02 -3.97 -2.65
CA SER A 250 -29.97 -2.52 -2.86
C SER A 250 -28.79 -1.95 -2.08
N TYR A 251 -27.75 -1.52 -2.78
CA TYR A 251 -26.68 -0.72 -2.19
C TYR A 251 -27.15 0.73 -2.04
N VAL A 252 -27.25 1.18 -0.81
CA VAL A 252 -27.47 2.58 -0.47
C VAL A 252 -26.14 3.30 -0.52
N ALA A 253 -26.03 4.26 -1.43
CA ALA A 253 -24.94 5.23 -1.45
C ALA A 253 -25.05 6.11 -0.20
N VAL A 254 -24.06 6.10 0.67
CA VAL A 254 -23.95 7.05 1.77
C VAL A 254 -22.98 8.15 1.37
N ASN A 255 -23.55 9.29 0.97
CA ASN A 255 -22.83 10.54 0.84
C ASN A 255 -22.65 11.18 2.21
N GLY A 256 -21.44 11.64 2.51
CA GLY A 256 -21.19 12.79 3.37
C GLY A 256 -20.78 12.51 4.80
N SER A 257 -19.53 12.85 5.08
CA SER A 257 -19.02 13.44 6.35
C SER A 257 -19.62 12.97 7.66
N SER A 258 -18.99 11.99 8.29
CA SER A 258 -18.68 12.04 9.72
C SER A 258 -17.78 10.83 10.04
N CYS A 259 -16.66 11.10 10.70
CA CYS A 259 -15.84 10.11 11.36
C CYS A 259 -16.69 9.52 12.51
N GLY A 260 -17.53 8.53 12.19
CA GLY A 260 -18.31 7.76 13.14
C GLY A 260 -17.43 6.65 13.68
N ALA A 261 -17.19 6.69 14.98
CA ALA A 261 -16.57 5.62 15.73
C ALA A 261 -17.21 4.28 15.36
N VAL A 262 -16.48 3.42 14.68
CA VAL A 262 -16.85 2.03 14.48
C VAL A 262 -16.68 1.36 15.85
N ASN A 263 -17.76 0.82 16.37
CA ASN A 263 -17.80 0.06 17.61
C ASN A 263 -16.67 -0.97 17.61
N SER A 264 -15.78 -0.86 18.57
CA SER A 264 -14.77 -1.83 18.90
C SER A 264 -15.42 -3.18 19.22
N ALA A 265 -15.45 -4.06 18.20
CA ALA A 265 -15.45 -5.48 18.50
C ALA A 265 -14.11 -5.75 19.20
N SER A 266 -14.14 -6.25 20.42
CA SER A 266 -13.00 -6.65 21.22
C SER A 266 -12.32 -7.90 20.64
N GLY A 267 -11.66 -7.72 19.48
CA GLY A 267 -10.56 -8.56 19.06
C GLY A 267 -9.33 -8.04 19.80
N GLY A 268 -8.67 -8.86 20.61
CA GLY A 268 -7.51 -8.45 21.39
C GLY A 268 -6.48 -7.80 20.47
N ALA A 269 -6.10 -6.56 20.75
CA ALA A 269 -4.99 -5.90 20.11
C ALA A 269 -3.75 -6.78 20.26
N GLY A 270 -3.18 -7.25 19.14
CA GLY A 270 -1.96 -8.03 19.15
C GLY A 270 -0.84 -7.21 19.80
N THR A 271 0.01 -7.89 20.58
CA THR A 271 1.16 -7.22 21.19
C THR A 271 2.23 -6.97 20.11
N ILE A 272 3.16 -6.07 20.40
CA ILE A 272 4.32 -5.84 19.51
C ILE A 272 5.13 -7.14 19.33
N GLU A 273 5.22 -7.97 20.38
CA GLU A 273 5.89 -9.27 20.35
C GLU A 273 5.22 -10.24 19.38
N GLU A 274 3.88 -10.29 19.37
CA GLU A 274 3.11 -11.11 18.42
C GLU A 274 3.32 -10.62 16.98
N SER A 275 3.35 -9.31 16.77
CA SER A 275 3.62 -8.71 15.47
C SER A 275 5.03 -9.00 14.96
N VAL A 276 6.04 -8.91 15.84
CA VAL A 276 7.43 -9.27 15.54
C VAL A 276 7.55 -10.75 15.19
N GLU A 277 6.91 -11.62 15.97
CA GLU A 277 6.96 -13.07 15.74
C GLU A 277 6.24 -13.43 14.43
N LEU A 278 5.11 -12.79 14.11
CA LEU A 278 4.46 -12.98 12.82
C LEU A 278 5.37 -12.58 11.67
N VAL A 279 6.02 -11.42 11.73
CA VAL A 279 6.97 -10.98 10.70
C VAL A 279 8.12 -11.98 10.54
N ARG A 280 8.67 -12.55 11.63
CA ARG A 280 9.77 -13.55 11.61
C ARG A 280 9.38 -14.86 10.93
N ARG A 281 8.11 -15.23 10.90
CA ARG A 281 7.60 -16.42 10.21
C ARG A 281 7.64 -16.32 8.68
N PHE A 282 7.85 -15.11 8.15
CA PHE A 282 7.93 -14.91 6.70
C PHE A 282 9.09 -15.68 6.08
N SER A 283 8.82 -16.37 4.98
CA SER A 283 9.81 -17.01 4.13
C SER A 283 9.38 -16.89 2.67
N TYR A 284 10.31 -16.59 1.78
CA TYR A 284 10.02 -16.40 0.37
C TYR A 284 11.24 -16.60 -0.52
N GLU A 285 11.17 -17.50 -1.49
CA GLU A 285 12.25 -17.78 -2.46
C GLU A 285 13.65 -17.94 -1.84
N GLY A 286 13.73 -18.62 -0.71
CA GLY A 286 14.97 -18.87 0.02
C GLY A 286 15.43 -17.70 0.90
N PHE A 287 14.64 -16.64 1.04
CA PHE A 287 14.80 -15.64 2.09
C PHE A 287 14.13 -16.18 3.37
N GLU A 288 14.91 -16.29 4.42
CA GLU A 288 14.45 -16.76 5.72
C GLU A 288 14.95 -15.82 6.82
N PHE A 289 14.22 -15.77 7.93
CA PHE A 289 14.63 -14.98 9.08
C PHE A 289 15.99 -15.47 9.60
N SER A 290 16.90 -14.52 9.81
CA SER A 290 18.27 -14.80 10.27
C SER A 290 18.52 -14.18 11.65
N PRO A 291 18.41 -14.95 12.74
CA PRO A 291 18.72 -14.44 14.09
C PRO A 291 20.14 -13.88 14.21
N GLY A 292 21.11 -14.51 13.54
CA GLY A 292 22.51 -14.07 13.56
C GLY A 292 22.80 -12.76 12.84
N ALA A 293 21.93 -12.35 11.90
CA ALA A 293 22.01 -11.06 11.21
C ALA A 293 21.17 -9.97 11.89
N THR A 294 20.23 -10.34 12.77
CA THR A 294 19.30 -9.46 13.47
C THR A 294 19.92 -8.99 14.79
N GLN A 295 20.15 -7.69 14.92
CA GLN A 295 20.69 -7.06 16.14
C GLN A 295 19.59 -6.46 17.03
N ASP A 296 18.50 -6.05 16.41
CA ASP A 296 17.33 -5.44 17.06
C ASP A 296 16.07 -6.16 16.56
N GLU A 297 15.18 -6.51 17.46
CA GLU A 297 13.96 -7.26 17.16
C GLU A 297 13.00 -6.52 16.24
N LEU A 298 13.01 -5.19 16.27
CA LEU A 298 12.22 -4.33 15.38
C LEU A 298 12.82 -4.21 13.97
N PHE A 299 14.03 -4.73 13.76
CA PHE A 299 14.72 -4.76 12.46
C PHE A 299 15.07 -6.20 12.05
N PRO A 300 14.07 -7.10 11.92
CA PRO A 300 14.33 -8.49 11.58
C PRO A 300 14.98 -8.61 10.19
N GLN A 301 16.06 -9.39 10.10
CA GLN A 301 16.82 -9.55 8.87
C GLN A 301 16.52 -10.91 8.24
N PHE A 302 16.20 -10.89 6.94
CA PHE A 302 15.95 -12.05 6.11
C PHE A 302 17.12 -12.23 5.15
N VAL A 303 17.72 -13.42 5.18
CA VAL A 303 18.92 -13.70 4.40
C VAL A 303 18.66 -14.89 3.47
N ARG A 304 19.02 -14.69 2.21
CA ARG A 304 19.12 -15.74 1.21
C ARG A 304 20.59 -16.12 1.07
N PRO A 305 20.96 -17.42 1.25
CA PRO A 305 22.32 -17.93 1.08
C PRO A 305 22.92 -17.71 -0.30
#